data_5fa65ee77692127dca5e5305fb66faa2
#
_entry.id   5fa65ee77692127dca5e5305fb66faa2
#
_cell.length_a   1.000
_cell.length_b   1.000
_cell.length_c   1.000
_cell.angle_alpha   90.00
_cell.angle_beta   90.00
_cell.angle_gamma   90.00
#
_symmetry.space_group_name_H-M   'P 1'
#
loop_
_entity.id
_entity.type
_entity.pdbx_description
1 polymer ?
#
loop_
_entity_poly.entity_id
_entity_poly.type
_entity_poly.pdbx_seq_one_letter_code
_entity_poly.pdbx_strand_id
1 'polypeptide(L)'
;LADYGIRVDGAHALVILEQLRSLSGRLALKLISAPNQRAEALGLALSRLYLEHQGVFANQIVVPLDAHIDLYRALKQQADELGDEVSFRRTDLALFDLDATRRLITCRLVEVKCYTQVGGLAGYNQLKQAVAAQIAQSEQVIAWHFDPNRTEIDRADRAMKVRDLAALLEFYLDRSRRYG
;
A
#
# COMPACT_ATOMS: atom_id res chain seq x y z
N LEU A 1 -20.37 1.33 9.04
CA LEU A 1 -20.00 0.50 10.22
C LEU A 1 -21.22 -0.11 10.86
N ALA A 2 -22.39 0.58 10.87
CA ALA A 2 -23.65 0.00 11.32
C ALA A 2 -23.99 -1.29 10.54
N ASP A 3 -23.71 -1.34 9.25
CA ASP A 3 -23.89 -2.51 8.39
C ASP A 3 -23.01 -3.72 8.80
N TYR A 4 -21.97 -3.46 9.60
CA TYR A 4 -21.07 -4.48 10.16
C TYR A 4 -21.34 -4.74 11.66
N GLY A 5 -22.45 -4.26 12.21
CA GLY A 5 -22.79 -4.41 13.62
C GLY A 5 -21.92 -3.62 14.59
N ILE A 6 -21.07 -2.72 14.10
CA ILE A 6 -20.18 -1.89 14.92
C ILE A 6 -20.88 -0.58 15.22
N ARG A 7 -21.16 -0.32 16.50
CA ARG A 7 -21.63 0.98 16.97
C ARG A 7 -20.46 1.95 16.98
N VAL A 8 -20.55 3.00 16.19
CA VAL A 8 -19.51 4.04 16.08
C VAL A 8 -20.12 5.34 16.52
N ASP A 9 -19.56 5.97 17.53
CA ASP A 9 -19.84 7.35 17.89
C ASP A 9 -18.95 8.32 17.10
N GLY A 10 -19.15 9.63 17.31
CA GLY A 10 -18.38 10.67 16.63
C GLY A 10 -16.87 10.61 16.92
N ALA A 11 -16.47 10.15 18.10
CA ALA A 11 -15.06 10.01 18.47
C ALA A 11 -14.37 8.89 17.66
N HIS A 12 -15.01 7.73 17.52
CA HIS A 12 -14.49 6.64 16.69
C HIS A 12 -14.41 7.05 15.21
N ALA A 13 -15.38 7.81 14.71
CA ALA A 13 -15.36 8.30 13.34
C ALA A 13 -14.17 9.24 13.09
N LEU A 14 -13.83 10.10 14.05
CA LEU A 14 -12.66 10.98 13.97
C LEU A 14 -11.36 10.18 13.94
N VAL A 15 -11.21 9.18 14.81
CA VAL A 15 -10.02 8.30 14.81
C VAL A 15 -9.83 7.63 13.46
N ILE A 16 -10.89 7.06 12.87
CA ILE A 16 -10.84 6.45 11.54
C ILE A 16 -10.41 7.47 10.48
N LEU A 17 -10.99 8.67 10.52
CA LEU A 17 -10.67 9.74 9.58
C LEU A 17 -9.19 10.17 9.70
N GLU A 18 -8.68 10.31 10.91
CA GLU A 18 -7.29 10.66 11.18
C GLU A 18 -6.33 9.59 10.67
N GLN A 19 -6.65 8.31 10.88
CA GLN A 19 -5.87 7.19 10.36
C GLN A 19 -5.75 7.25 8.84
N LEU A 20 -6.82 7.53 8.13
CA LEU A 20 -6.81 7.65 6.66
C LEU A 20 -6.08 8.91 6.20
N ARG A 21 -6.29 10.04 6.88
CA ARG A 21 -5.61 11.31 6.56
C ARG A 21 -4.11 11.23 6.76
N SER A 22 -3.64 10.51 7.76
CA SER A 22 -2.20 10.34 8.01
C SER A 22 -1.53 9.56 6.88
N LEU A 23 -2.22 8.61 6.26
CA LEU A 23 -1.75 7.91 5.06
C LEU A 23 -1.86 8.80 3.83
N SER A 24 -3.05 9.24 3.50
CA SER A 24 -3.32 10.07 2.32
C SER A 24 -4.69 10.77 2.46
N GLY A 25 -4.74 12.07 2.17
CA GLY A 25 -6.01 12.79 2.10
C GLY A 25 -6.99 12.20 1.09
N ARG A 26 -6.48 11.57 0.01
CA ARG A 26 -7.29 10.88 -0.99
C ARG A 26 -8.01 9.66 -0.42
N LEU A 27 -7.40 8.93 0.49
CA LEU A 27 -8.04 7.79 1.17
C LEU A 27 -9.20 8.23 2.06
N ALA A 28 -9.08 9.38 2.72
CA ALA A 28 -10.17 9.94 3.51
C ALA A 28 -11.41 10.25 2.64
N LEU A 29 -11.22 10.69 1.39
CA LEU A 29 -12.32 10.93 0.47
C LEU A 29 -13.07 9.66 0.04
N LYS A 30 -12.44 8.48 0.12
CA LYS A 30 -13.12 7.20 -0.15
C LYS A 30 -14.28 6.94 0.83
N LEU A 31 -14.28 7.54 2.03
CA LEU A 31 -15.37 7.38 3.01
C LEU A 31 -16.71 7.97 2.53
N ILE A 32 -16.67 8.97 1.64
CA ILE A 32 -17.87 9.58 1.06
C ILE A 32 -18.20 9.04 -0.34
N SER A 33 -17.45 8.05 -0.81
CA SER A 33 -17.59 7.44 -2.13
C SER A 33 -18.56 6.25 -2.11
N ALA A 34 -18.58 5.44 -3.16
CA ALA A 34 -19.42 4.25 -3.29
C ALA A 34 -19.22 3.23 -2.14
N PRO A 35 -20.22 2.40 -1.81
CA PRO A 35 -20.19 1.49 -0.65
C PRO A 35 -18.96 0.58 -0.59
N ASN A 36 -18.52 0.03 -1.74
CA ASN A 36 -17.33 -0.80 -1.84
C ASN A 36 -16.05 -0.03 -1.50
N GLN A 37 -15.92 1.20 -1.97
CA GLN A 37 -14.77 2.07 -1.66
C GLN A 37 -14.74 2.49 -0.18
N ARG A 38 -15.93 2.68 0.42
CA ARG A 38 -16.06 2.91 1.87
C ARG A 38 -15.60 1.71 2.67
N ALA A 39 -16.01 0.50 2.28
CA ALA A 39 -15.61 -0.73 2.95
C ALA A 39 -14.08 -0.93 2.88
N GLU A 40 -13.46 -0.70 1.72
CA GLU A 40 -12.01 -0.72 1.56
C GLU A 40 -11.31 0.29 2.48
N ALA A 41 -11.77 1.54 2.49
CA ALA A 41 -11.19 2.60 3.33
C ALA A 41 -11.30 2.26 4.82
N LEU A 42 -12.46 1.76 5.26
CA LEU A 42 -12.67 1.32 6.65
C LEU A 42 -11.78 0.13 7.00
N GLY A 43 -11.71 -0.86 6.13
CA GLY A 43 -10.81 -2.01 6.29
C GLY A 43 -9.37 -1.57 6.46
N LEU A 44 -8.91 -0.65 5.62
CA LEU A 44 -7.55 -0.11 5.69
C LEU A 44 -7.30 0.67 7.01
N ALA A 45 -8.25 1.51 7.45
CA ALA A 45 -8.11 2.24 8.71
C ALA A 45 -8.04 1.31 9.92
N LEU A 46 -8.92 0.30 9.97
CA LEU A 46 -8.92 -0.70 11.05
C LEU A 46 -7.67 -1.56 11.04
N SER A 47 -7.22 -1.99 9.86
CA SER A 47 -5.98 -2.74 9.71
C SER A 47 -4.78 -1.91 10.14
N ARG A 48 -4.75 -0.62 9.81
CA ARG A 48 -3.70 0.28 10.27
C ARG A 48 -3.67 0.39 11.79
N LEU A 49 -4.81 0.64 12.43
CA LEU A 49 -4.91 0.68 13.91
C LEU A 49 -4.41 -0.61 14.54
N TYR A 50 -4.78 -1.74 13.97
CA TYR A 50 -4.33 -3.05 14.44
C TYR A 50 -2.81 -3.21 14.32
N LEU A 51 -2.24 -2.89 13.15
CA LEU A 51 -0.79 -2.99 12.89
C LEU A 51 0.00 -2.01 13.78
N GLU A 52 -0.54 -0.82 14.01
CA GLU A 52 0.03 0.17 14.93
C GLU A 52 0.05 -0.36 16.37
N HIS A 53 -1.07 -0.91 16.82
CA HIS A 53 -1.16 -1.55 18.15
C HIS A 53 -0.18 -2.72 18.31
N GLN A 54 0.05 -3.48 17.24
CA GLN A 54 1.05 -4.56 17.20
C GLN A 54 2.51 -4.07 17.07
N GLY A 55 2.73 -2.76 17.02
CA GLY A 55 4.06 -2.17 16.87
C GLY A 55 4.70 -2.40 15.49
N VAL A 56 3.93 -2.84 14.48
CA VAL A 56 4.47 -3.15 13.14
C VAL A 56 5.04 -1.91 12.46
N PHE A 57 4.50 -0.72 12.77
CA PHE A 57 4.97 0.55 12.18
C PHE A 57 6.14 1.18 12.94
N ALA A 58 6.57 0.59 14.05
CA ALA A 58 7.75 1.09 14.75
C ALA A 58 8.97 1.08 13.81
N ASN A 59 9.56 2.25 13.62
CA ASN A 59 10.70 2.47 12.71
C ASN A 59 10.42 2.19 11.22
N GLN A 60 9.15 2.18 10.80
CA GLN A 60 8.77 1.97 9.40
C GLN A 60 8.27 3.29 8.77
N ILE A 61 8.66 3.52 7.52
CA ILE A 61 8.04 4.55 6.68
C ILE A 61 6.89 3.91 5.93
N VAL A 62 5.67 4.38 6.19
CA VAL A 62 4.44 3.82 5.61
C VAL A 62 4.06 4.59 4.35
N VAL A 63 4.09 3.93 3.20
CA VAL A 63 3.77 4.50 1.89
C VAL A 63 2.48 3.87 1.35
N PRO A 64 1.39 4.63 1.18
CA PRO A 64 0.19 4.13 0.53
C PRO A 64 0.40 4.06 -0.99
N LEU A 65 0.42 2.85 -1.54
CA LEU A 65 0.69 2.63 -2.97
C LEU A 65 -0.44 3.10 -3.89
N ASP A 66 -1.66 3.20 -3.37
CA ASP A 66 -2.80 3.79 -4.08
C ASP A 66 -2.56 5.25 -4.52
N ALA A 67 -1.71 5.97 -3.80
CA ALA A 67 -1.35 7.35 -4.14
C ALA A 67 -0.33 7.44 -5.29
N HIS A 68 0.37 6.34 -5.61
CA HIS A 68 1.49 6.30 -6.55
C HIS A 68 1.19 5.46 -7.79
N ILE A 69 0.16 5.87 -8.54
CA ILE A 69 -0.27 5.21 -9.78
C ILE A 69 0.87 5.17 -10.81
N ASP A 70 1.72 6.18 -10.82
CA ASP A 70 2.79 6.32 -11.82
C ASP A 70 3.83 5.21 -11.73
N LEU A 71 4.06 4.62 -10.54
CA LEU A 71 4.93 3.45 -10.39
C LEU A 71 4.44 2.26 -11.22
N TYR A 72 3.13 2.10 -11.34
CA TYR A 72 2.51 1.00 -12.07
C TYR A 72 2.30 1.28 -13.55
N ARG A 73 2.21 2.57 -13.92
CA ARG A 73 1.95 2.99 -15.30
C ARG A 73 3.08 2.61 -16.25
N ALA A 74 4.32 2.77 -15.83
CA ALA A 74 5.48 2.45 -16.66
C ALA A 74 5.52 0.95 -17.03
N LEU A 75 5.25 0.07 -16.05
CA LEU A 75 5.19 -1.38 -16.30
C LEU A 75 3.96 -1.79 -17.12
N LYS A 76 2.83 -1.09 -16.92
CA LYS A 76 1.66 -1.34 -17.74
C LYS A 76 1.91 -1.00 -19.20
N GLN A 77 2.54 0.13 -19.49
CA GLN A 77 2.91 0.50 -20.86
C GLN A 77 3.84 -0.56 -21.50
N GLN A 78 4.81 -1.06 -20.75
CA GLN A 78 5.70 -2.10 -21.25
C GLN A 78 4.96 -3.43 -21.50
N ALA A 79 4.02 -3.81 -20.63
CA ALA A 79 3.18 -4.99 -20.83
C ALA A 79 2.25 -4.85 -22.05
N ASP A 80 1.62 -3.68 -22.19
CA ASP A 80 0.75 -3.35 -23.34
C ASP A 80 1.54 -3.40 -24.67
N GLU A 81 2.80 -2.94 -24.68
CA GLU A 81 3.70 -3.02 -25.84
C GLU A 81 4.08 -4.46 -26.21
N LEU A 82 4.12 -5.36 -25.22
CA LEU A 82 4.37 -6.80 -25.41
C LEU A 82 3.10 -7.60 -25.73
N GLY A 83 1.93 -6.95 -25.76
CA GLY A 83 0.65 -7.60 -26.03
C GLY A 83 0.05 -8.37 -24.84
N ASP A 84 0.59 -8.15 -23.64
CA ASP A 84 0.10 -8.78 -22.42
C ASP A 84 -1.01 -7.94 -21.77
N GLU A 85 -2.23 -8.47 -21.72
CA GLU A 85 -3.33 -7.88 -20.94
C GLU A 85 -3.08 -8.10 -19.45
N VAL A 86 -2.29 -7.23 -18.84
CA VAL A 86 -2.02 -7.31 -17.39
C VAL A 86 -2.87 -6.31 -16.62
N SER A 87 -3.81 -6.82 -15.83
CA SER A 87 -4.55 -6.02 -14.86
C SER A 87 -3.67 -5.82 -13.62
N PHE A 88 -3.01 -4.68 -13.53
CA PHE A 88 -2.21 -4.34 -12.35
C PHE A 88 -3.09 -3.96 -11.17
N ARG A 89 -3.28 -4.91 -10.25
CA ARG A 89 -3.86 -4.64 -8.93
C ARG A 89 -2.73 -4.23 -8.00
N ARG A 90 -2.89 -3.06 -7.38
CA ARG A 90 -1.91 -2.51 -6.45
C ARG A 90 -2.18 -3.02 -5.05
N THR A 91 -1.15 -3.31 -4.28
CA THR A 91 -1.25 -3.48 -2.83
C THR A 91 -1.53 -2.14 -2.15
N ASP A 92 -2.11 -2.17 -0.96
CA ASP A 92 -2.52 -0.95 -0.26
C ASP A 92 -1.33 -0.17 0.29
N LEU A 93 -0.39 -0.85 0.98
CA LEU A 93 0.72 -0.20 1.66
C LEU A 93 2.06 -0.88 1.33
N ALA A 94 3.11 -0.05 1.27
CA ALA A 94 4.50 -0.48 1.37
C ALA A 94 5.11 0.08 2.67
N LEU A 95 5.79 -0.78 3.43
CA LEU A 95 6.47 -0.46 4.67
C LEU A 95 7.97 -0.53 4.43
N PHE A 96 8.65 0.59 4.55
CA PHE A 96 10.08 0.68 4.34
C PHE A 96 10.82 0.78 5.68
N ASP A 97 11.81 -0.08 5.85
CA ASP A 97 12.77 -0.05 6.95
C ASP A 97 14.14 0.39 6.44
N LEU A 98 14.76 1.33 7.13
CA LEU A 98 16.06 1.91 6.77
C LEU A 98 17.12 1.49 7.78
N ASP A 99 17.94 0.51 7.43
CA ASP A 99 19.13 0.14 8.23
C ASP A 99 20.35 0.92 7.73
N ALA A 100 20.65 2.04 8.39
CA ALA A 100 21.77 2.88 8.04
C ALA A 100 23.13 2.17 8.26
N THR A 101 23.21 1.25 9.23
CA THR A 101 24.43 0.51 9.55
C THR A 101 24.78 -0.47 8.43
N ARG A 102 23.79 -1.20 7.95
CA ARG A 102 23.95 -2.16 6.86
C ARG A 102 23.81 -1.53 5.48
N ARG A 103 23.40 -0.25 5.41
CA ARG A 103 23.04 0.45 4.17
C ARG A 103 21.99 -0.32 3.36
N LEU A 104 20.98 -0.83 4.06
CA LEU A 104 19.95 -1.66 3.51
C LEU A 104 18.59 -0.97 3.63
N ILE A 105 17.81 -0.99 2.57
CA ILE A 105 16.40 -0.62 2.57
C ILE A 105 15.61 -1.91 2.35
N THR A 106 14.77 -2.27 3.32
CA THR A 106 13.80 -3.37 3.17
C THR A 106 12.42 -2.82 2.91
N CYS A 107 11.69 -3.48 2.02
CA CYS A 107 10.29 -3.15 1.72
C CYS A 107 9.41 -4.36 2.02
N ARG A 108 8.36 -4.15 2.82
CA ARG A 108 7.29 -5.14 3.08
C ARG A 108 6.00 -4.61 2.50
N LEU A 109 5.25 -5.46 1.83
CA LEU A 109 3.98 -5.12 1.22
C LEU A 109 2.82 -5.63 2.08
N VAL A 110 1.80 -4.79 2.21
CA VAL A 110 0.59 -5.10 2.98
C VAL A 110 -0.61 -4.91 2.07
N GLU A 111 -1.40 -5.96 1.95
CA GLU A 111 -2.69 -5.96 1.27
C GLU A 111 -3.81 -6.15 2.28
N VAL A 112 -4.82 -5.31 2.23
CA VAL A 112 -6.00 -5.34 3.09
C VAL A 112 -7.21 -5.73 2.28
N LYS A 113 -7.93 -6.75 2.71
CA LYS A 113 -9.21 -7.14 2.12
C LYS A 113 -10.31 -7.06 3.17
N CYS A 114 -11.37 -6.34 2.83
CA CYS A 114 -12.55 -6.22 3.68
C CYS A 114 -13.74 -6.88 2.99
N TYR A 115 -14.20 -8.00 3.52
CA TYR A 115 -15.36 -8.75 3.02
C TYR A 115 -16.38 -8.96 4.12
N THR A 116 -17.65 -8.83 3.78
CA THR A 116 -18.75 -9.16 4.70
C THR A 116 -18.97 -10.68 4.81
N GLN A 117 -18.66 -11.42 3.76
CA GLN A 117 -18.76 -12.88 3.72
C GLN A 117 -17.68 -13.47 2.84
N VAL A 118 -17.07 -14.55 3.27
CA VAL A 118 -16.15 -15.38 2.49
C VAL A 118 -16.81 -16.71 2.26
N GLY A 119 -16.96 -17.14 1.01
CA GLY A 119 -17.67 -18.35 0.59
C GLY A 119 -17.00 -19.65 1.03
N GLY A 120 -16.97 -19.91 2.35
CA GLY A 120 -16.37 -21.10 2.92
C GLY A 120 -14.85 -21.25 2.67
N LEU A 121 -14.32 -22.45 2.88
CA LEU A 121 -12.89 -22.74 2.72
C LEU A 121 -12.38 -22.54 1.28
N ALA A 122 -13.18 -22.90 0.30
CA ALA A 122 -12.82 -22.73 -1.12
C ALA A 122 -12.70 -21.23 -1.47
N GLY A 123 -13.66 -20.41 -1.07
CA GLY A 123 -13.61 -18.95 -1.28
C GLY A 123 -12.44 -18.30 -0.55
N TYR A 124 -12.13 -18.77 0.66
CA TYR A 124 -10.95 -18.30 1.40
C TYR A 124 -9.63 -18.62 0.67
N ASN A 125 -9.49 -19.83 0.14
CA ASN A 125 -8.29 -20.23 -0.60
C ASN A 125 -8.13 -19.43 -1.90
N GLN A 126 -9.21 -19.19 -2.64
CA GLN A 126 -9.19 -18.34 -3.84
C GLN A 126 -8.79 -16.91 -3.49
N LEU A 127 -9.34 -16.35 -2.43
CA LEU A 127 -8.98 -15.03 -1.93
C LEU A 127 -7.50 -14.95 -1.58
N LYS A 128 -6.97 -15.92 -0.84
CA LYS A 128 -5.56 -15.99 -0.45
C LYS A 128 -4.64 -16.02 -1.68
N GLN A 129 -4.98 -16.80 -2.69
CA GLN A 129 -4.24 -16.86 -3.95
C GLN A 129 -4.27 -15.52 -4.69
N ALA A 130 -5.43 -14.87 -4.78
CA ALA A 130 -5.58 -13.56 -5.42
C ALA A 130 -4.76 -12.47 -4.70
N VAL A 131 -4.75 -12.48 -3.36
CA VAL A 131 -3.93 -11.56 -2.54
C VAL A 131 -2.45 -11.83 -2.76
N ALA A 132 -2.01 -13.09 -2.75
CA ALA A 132 -0.62 -13.46 -3.00
C ALA A 132 -0.14 -13.00 -4.39
N ALA A 133 -0.96 -13.20 -5.42
CA ALA A 133 -0.65 -12.73 -6.78
C ALA A 133 -0.54 -11.19 -6.85
N GLN A 134 -1.43 -10.47 -6.17
CA GLN A 134 -1.41 -9.01 -6.11
C GLN A 134 -0.15 -8.48 -5.40
N ILE A 135 0.26 -9.11 -4.30
CA ILE A 135 1.49 -8.78 -3.58
C ILE A 135 2.70 -9.05 -4.48
N ALA A 136 2.77 -10.21 -5.13
CA ALA A 136 3.88 -10.56 -6.03
C ALA A 136 4.02 -9.57 -7.20
N GLN A 137 2.91 -9.10 -7.79
CA GLN A 137 2.94 -8.06 -8.81
C GLN A 137 3.50 -6.74 -8.26
N SER A 138 3.04 -6.32 -7.09
CA SER A 138 3.53 -5.08 -6.48
C SER A 138 5.00 -5.17 -6.08
N GLU A 139 5.46 -6.34 -5.63
CA GLU A 139 6.88 -6.62 -5.38
C GLU A 139 7.71 -6.44 -6.67
N GLN A 140 7.24 -7.00 -7.79
CA GLN A 140 7.91 -6.83 -9.08
C GLN A 140 8.00 -5.35 -9.48
N VAL A 141 6.91 -4.57 -9.28
CA VAL A 141 6.89 -3.13 -9.57
C VAL A 141 7.93 -2.38 -8.75
N ILE A 142 7.93 -2.59 -7.43
CA ILE A 142 8.86 -1.91 -6.52
C ILE A 142 10.32 -2.31 -6.83
N ALA A 143 10.57 -3.59 -7.04
CA ALA A 143 11.90 -4.08 -7.39
C ALA A 143 12.37 -3.54 -8.75
N TRP A 144 11.50 -3.49 -9.75
CA TRP A 144 11.83 -2.93 -11.06
C TRP A 144 12.22 -1.45 -10.98
N HIS A 145 11.52 -0.69 -10.13
CA HIS A 145 11.81 0.74 -9.96
C HIS A 145 13.07 1.00 -9.13
N PHE A 146 13.27 0.24 -8.05
CA PHE A 146 14.16 0.65 -6.97
C PHE A 146 15.24 -0.35 -6.58
N ASP A 147 15.16 -1.64 -6.99
CA ASP A 147 16.20 -2.61 -6.63
C ASP A 147 17.45 -2.40 -7.52
N PRO A 148 18.58 -1.99 -6.93
CA PRO A 148 19.80 -1.76 -7.67
C PRO A 148 20.43 -3.06 -8.23
N ASN A 149 20.08 -4.21 -7.67
CA ASN A 149 20.67 -5.50 -8.04
C ASN A 149 19.90 -6.20 -9.16
N ARG A 150 18.72 -5.71 -9.50
CA ARG A 150 17.84 -6.34 -10.50
C ARG A 150 18.12 -5.91 -11.95
N THR A 151 19.11 -5.08 -12.17
CA THR A 151 19.42 -4.58 -13.50
C THR A 151 20.52 -5.40 -14.14
N GLU A 152 20.15 -6.27 -15.06
CA GLU A 152 21.07 -6.95 -15.99
C GLU A 152 21.73 -5.96 -16.98
N ILE A 153 21.21 -4.72 -17.04
CA ILE A 153 21.65 -3.66 -17.94
C ILE A 153 21.97 -2.43 -17.10
N ASP A 154 23.09 -1.79 -17.42
CA ASP A 154 23.46 -0.49 -16.81
C ASP A 154 22.41 0.58 -17.20
N ARG A 155 21.47 0.81 -16.29
CA ARG A 155 20.34 1.73 -16.53
C ARG A 155 20.81 3.17 -16.37
N ALA A 156 20.74 3.93 -17.43
CA ALA A 156 21.05 5.37 -17.41
C ALA A 156 20.20 6.17 -16.42
N ASP A 157 18.99 5.69 -16.07
CA ASP A 157 18.06 6.33 -15.15
C ASP A 157 18.24 5.92 -13.67
N ARG A 158 19.22 5.07 -13.34
CA ARG A 158 19.46 4.55 -11.98
C ARG A 158 19.60 5.67 -10.94
N ALA A 159 20.39 6.69 -11.22
CA ALA A 159 20.57 7.81 -10.30
C ALA A 159 19.27 8.59 -10.06
N MET A 160 18.42 8.72 -11.09
CA MET A 160 17.08 9.30 -10.96
C MET A 160 16.20 8.43 -10.05
N LYS A 161 16.15 7.11 -10.27
CA LYS A 161 15.33 6.19 -9.47
C LYS A 161 15.72 6.18 -7.99
N VAL A 162 17.01 6.24 -7.69
CA VAL A 162 17.48 6.36 -6.30
C VAL A 162 17.01 7.69 -5.68
N ARG A 163 17.07 8.79 -6.44
CA ARG A 163 16.59 10.10 -5.98
C ARG A 163 15.07 10.10 -5.79
N ASP A 164 14.33 9.48 -6.69
CA ASP A 164 12.87 9.37 -6.62
C ASP A 164 12.46 8.57 -5.37
N LEU A 165 13.15 7.47 -5.06
CA LEU A 165 12.92 6.71 -3.83
C LEU A 165 13.23 7.55 -2.60
N ALA A 166 14.37 8.24 -2.55
CA ALA A 166 14.73 9.09 -1.43
C ALA A 166 13.67 10.17 -1.20
N ALA A 167 13.25 10.88 -2.24
CA ALA A 167 12.21 11.91 -2.16
C ALA A 167 10.86 11.35 -1.68
N LEU A 168 10.49 10.15 -2.14
CA LEU A 168 9.29 9.44 -1.70
C LEU A 168 9.36 9.14 -0.20
N LEU A 169 10.45 8.57 0.26
CA LEU A 169 10.63 8.19 1.66
C LEU A 169 10.70 9.42 2.58
N GLU A 170 11.40 10.48 2.19
CA GLU A 170 11.44 11.75 2.92
C GLU A 170 10.05 12.36 3.07
N PHE A 171 9.27 12.40 1.99
CA PHE A 171 7.90 12.92 2.03
C PHE A 171 7.02 12.18 3.05
N TYR A 172 7.07 10.84 3.07
CA TYR A 172 6.25 10.07 4.01
C TYR A 172 6.80 10.06 5.43
N LEU A 173 8.11 10.17 5.60
CA LEU A 173 8.73 10.36 6.92
C LEU A 173 8.30 11.69 7.54
N ASP A 174 8.34 12.79 6.78
CA ASP A 174 7.88 14.09 7.24
C ASP A 174 6.37 14.10 7.51
N ARG A 175 5.61 13.39 6.69
CA ARG A 175 4.18 13.23 6.90
C ARG A 175 3.88 12.46 8.18
N SER A 176 4.58 11.37 8.46
CA SER A 176 4.39 10.61 9.71
C SER A 176 4.71 11.44 10.95
N ARG A 177 5.72 12.31 10.89
CA ARG A 177 6.05 13.24 11.98
C ARG A 177 4.98 14.29 12.26
N ARG A 178 4.17 14.66 11.26
CA ARG A 178 3.10 15.65 11.42
C ARG A 178 1.79 15.08 11.95
N TYR A 179 1.55 13.79 11.73
CA TYR A 179 0.28 13.14 12.03
C TYR A 179 0.42 11.94 12.99
N GLY A 180 1.61 11.60 13.43
CA GLY A 180 1.93 10.64 14.48
C GLY A 180 2.36 11.38 15.72
#